data_3a1515ccb0cafdff1ed88f67c55a0e7b
#
_entry.id   3a1515ccb0cafdff1ed88f67c55a0e7b
#
_cell.length_a   1.000
_cell.length_b   1.000
_cell.length_c   1.000
_cell.angle_alpha   90.00
_cell.angle_beta   90.00
_cell.angle_gamma   90.00
#
_symmetry.space_group_name_H-M   'P 1'
#
loop_
_entity.id
_entity.type
_entity.pdbx_description
1 polymer ?
#
loop_
_entity_poly.entity_id
_entity_poly.type
_entity_poly.pdbx_seq_one_letter_code
_entity_poly.pdbx_strand_id
1 'polypeptide(L)'
;MARILIGTDDGLHELGTPHAFLGGRSVIAMTGADGNWWAIADHGDVVSDPLGGAQTVGATDGLRANCLLSSRHGLPVGTSEARLFRAADSRLEPIAGFDRTSGRDGWYTPWGGPPDTRSMSEGPDGALYVNVHVGGIPVSQDGESFRPTIDVDADVHQVLADPSRPGWAFAATAQGMTRTADGGETWTFESEGLHAPYCRAVALAGDVVLLTASTGPRGGKAGMYRATLEGGPFERCEKGLPEWFDRNIDTHCLAADQELAAFGTHDGRVYVSEDAGVSWREAASGLPAVRCVTIA
;
A
#
# COMPACT_ATOMS: atom_id res chain seq x y z
N MET A 1 12.32 -13.91 14.65
CA MET A 1 12.86 -13.12 13.53
C MET A 1 11.67 -12.71 12.68
N ALA A 2 11.62 -11.48 12.23
CA ALA A 2 10.57 -11.02 11.33
C ALA A 2 10.63 -11.82 10.01
N ARG A 3 9.46 -12.18 9.49
CA ARG A 3 9.32 -12.87 8.19
C ARG A 3 9.03 -11.83 7.12
N ILE A 4 9.62 -11.97 5.95
CA ILE A 4 9.29 -11.12 4.80
C ILE A 4 8.54 -11.98 3.80
N LEU A 5 7.29 -11.62 3.56
CA LEU A 5 6.38 -12.29 2.63
C LEU A 5 6.28 -11.49 1.33
N ILE A 6 6.31 -12.17 0.20
CA ILE A 6 6.44 -11.59 -1.13
C ILE A 6 5.35 -12.17 -2.02
N GLY A 7 4.34 -11.39 -2.34
CA GLY A 7 3.33 -11.74 -3.33
C GLY A 7 3.84 -11.42 -4.74
N THR A 8 3.67 -12.37 -5.65
CA THR A 8 4.13 -12.28 -7.03
C THR A 8 3.03 -12.65 -8.02
N ASP A 9 3.32 -12.58 -9.32
CA ASP A 9 2.39 -13.05 -10.37
C ASP A 9 2.20 -14.58 -10.37
N ASP A 10 3.00 -15.34 -9.61
CA ASP A 10 2.94 -16.81 -9.57
C ASP A 10 3.10 -17.35 -8.13
N GLY A 11 2.40 -16.74 -7.20
CA GLY A 11 2.33 -17.23 -5.83
C GLY A 11 2.83 -16.27 -4.78
N LEU A 12 2.81 -16.78 -3.56
CA LEU A 12 3.30 -16.14 -2.35
C LEU A 12 4.58 -16.83 -1.89
N HIS A 13 5.64 -16.07 -1.68
CA HIS A 13 6.95 -16.57 -1.27
C HIS A 13 7.30 -16.03 0.12
N GLU A 14 8.08 -16.78 0.87
CA GLU A 14 8.73 -16.31 2.09
C GLU A 14 10.23 -16.18 1.85
N LEU A 15 10.77 -15.00 2.09
CA LEU A 15 12.19 -14.71 1.87
C LEU A 15 13.07 -15.68 2.67
N GLY A 16 14.09 -16.24 2.01
CA GLY A 16 15.02 -17.17 2.62
C GLY A 16 14.53 -18.61 2.72
N THR A 17 13.34 -18.91 2.20
CA THR A 17 12.82 -20.29 2.12
C THR A 17 12.54 -20.69 0.65
N PRO A 18 12.60 -22.00 0.32
CA PRO A 18 12.22 -22.48 -1.00
C PRO A 18 10.69 -22.66 -1.15
N HIS A 19 9.92 -22.35 -0.11
CA HIS A 19 8.48 -22.58 -0.10
C HIS A 19 7.75 -21.48 -0.86
N ALA A 20 6.84 -21.89 -1.73
CA ALA A 20 5.84 -21.05 -2.37
C ALA A 20 4.44 -21.52 -1.95
N PHE A 21 3.58 -20.59 -1.62
CA PHE A 21 2.18 -20.81 -1.33
C PHE A 21 1.34 -20.24 -2.47
N LEU A 22 0.11 -20.68 -2.62
CA LEU A 22 -0.79 -20.22 -3.68
C LEU A 22 -0.15 -20.30 -5.10
N GLY A 23 0.67 -21.32 -5.36
CA GLY A 23 1.39 -21.47 -6.62
C GLY A 23 0.44 -21.45 -7.83
N GLY A 24 0.84 -20.77 -8.90
CA GLY A 24 0.01 -20.55 -10.09
C GLY A 24 -1.01 -19.43 -9.97
N ARG A 25 -1.05 -18.72 -8.83
CA ARG A 25 -1.99 -17.60 -8.59
C ARG A 25 -1.23 -16.29 -8.39
N SER A 26 -1.71 -15.21 -8.97
CA SER A 26 -1.17 -13.88 -8.69
C SER A 26 -1.59 -13.42 -7.29
N VAL A 27 -0.64 -13.03 -6.42
CA VAL A 27 -0.91 -12.48 -5.07
C VAL A 27 -0.53 -11.01 -5.06
N ILE A 28 -1.54 -10.13 -4.98
CA ILE A 28 -1.38 -8.69 -5.23
C ILE A 28 -1.41 -7.81 -3.99
N ALA A 29 -1.98 -8.31 -2.90
CA ALA A 29 -2.02 -7.61 -1.61
C ALA A 29 -2.15 -8.64 -0.49
N MET A 30 -1.62 -8.28 0.69
CA MET A 30 -1.71 -9.08 1.90
C MET A 30 -1.92 -8.17 3.11
N THR A 31 -2.58 -8.73 4.12
CA THR A 31 -2.70 -8.13 5.45
C THR A 31 -2.71 -9.23 6.50
N GLY A 32 -2.28 -8.91 7.71
CA GLY A 32 -2.33 -9.86 8.82
C GLY A 32 -2.47 -9.16 10.16
N ALA A 33 -3.11 -9.84 11.12
CA ALA A 33 -3.17 -9.44 12.51
C ALA A 33 -3.34 -10.68 13.39
N ASP A 34 -2.68 -10.68 14.54
CA ASP A 34 -2.79 -11.74 15.58
C ASP A 34 -2.56 -13.17 15.03
N GLY A 35 -1.63 -13.31 14.08
CA GLY A 35 -1.29 -14.58 13.44
C GLY A 35 -2.27 -15.02 12.33
N ASN A 36 -3.35 -14.28 12.09
CA ASN A 36 -4.26 -14.53 10.98
C ASN A 36 -3.81 -13.71 9.75
N TRP A 37 -3.86 -14.35 8.59
CA TRP A 37 -3.42 -13.74 7.34
C TRP A 37 -4.51 -13.82 6.27
N TRP A 38 -4.57 -12.77 5.46
CA TRP A 38 -5.44 -12.68 4.28
C TRP A 38 -4.65 -12.15 3.09
N ALA A 39 -5.05 -12.60 1.91
CA ALA A 39 -4.46 -12.16 0.65
C ALA A 39 -5.55 -11.90 -0.40
N ILE A 40 -5.23 -11.10 -1.39
CA ILE A 40 -5.98 -11.03 -2.64
C ILE A 40 -5.23 -11.85 -3.69
N ALA A 41 -5.93 -12.86 -4.23
CA ALA A 41 -5.42 -13.69 -5.30
C ALA A 41 -6.21 -13.46 -6.59
N ASP A 42 -5.49 -13.47 -7.74
CA ASP A 42 -6.05 -13.33 -9.10
C ASP A 42 -6.97 -12.11 -9.27
N HIS A 43 -6.72 -11.04 -8.52
CA HIS A 43 -7.50 -9.79 -8.52
C HIS A 43 -8.98 -9.93 -8.15
N GLY A 44 -9.44 -11.08 -7.67
CA GLY A 44 -10.86 -11.31 -7.40
C GLY A 44 -11.13 -12.04 -6.09
N ASP A 45 -10.31 -13.01 -5.74
CA ASP A 45 -10.52 -13.84 -4.57
C ASP A 45 -9.86 -13.26 -3.32
N VAL A 46 -10.64 -13.10 -2.26
CA VAL A 46 -10.12 -12.86 -0.92
C VAL A 46 -9.89 -14.21 -0.25
N VAL A 47 -8.65 -14.48 0.14
CA VAL A 47 -8.19 -15.77 0.68
C VAL A 47 -7.75 -15.59 2.12
N SER A 48 -8.27 -16.42 3.04
CA SER A 48 -7.75 -16.57 4.41
C SER A 48 -6.71 -17.68 4.46
N ASP A 49 -5.83 -17.61 5.46
CA ASP A 49 -4.72 -18.56 5.68
C ASP A 49 -3.90 -18.86 4.40
N PRO A 50 -3.42 -17.83 3.70
CA PRO A 50 -2.68 -18.02 2.45
C PRO A 50 -1.34 -18.75 2.64
N LEU A 51 -0.87 -18.89 3.87
CA LEU A 51 0.38 -19.55 4.26
C LEU A 51 0.19 -21.02 4.68
N GLY A 52 -1.04 -21.53 4.66
CA GLY A 52 -1.36 -22.88 5.12
C GLY A 52 -2.55 -23.48 4.38
N GLY A 53 -3.69 -23.51 5.04
CA GLY A 53 -4.93 -24.09 4.51
C GLY A 53 -5.79 -23.12 3.73
N ALA A 54 -5.24 -22.41 2.75
CA ALA A 54 -5.88 -21.33 2.00
C ALA A 54 -7.36 -21.61 1.64
N GLN A 55 -8.24 -20.70 2.07
CA GLN A 55 -9.68 -20.78 1.80
C GLN A 55 -10.18 -19.45 1.23
N THR A 56 -10.97 -19.50 0.17
CA THR A 56 -11.63 -18.31 -0.36
C THR A 56 -12.75 -17.89 0.59
N VAL A 57 -12.65 -16.68 1.14
CA VAL A 57 -13.64 -16.08 2.05
C VAL A 57 -14.60 -15.13 1.34
N GLY A 58 -14.40 -14.88 0.05
CA GLY A 58 -15.29 -14.09 -0.77
C GLY A 58 -14.68 -13.77 -2.12
N ALA A 59 -15.54 -13.40 -3.05
CA ALA A 59 -15.17 -12.93 -4.39
C ALA A 59 -15.86 -11.60 -4.70
N THR A 60 -15.25 -10.80 -5.53
CA THR A 60 -15.68 -9.42 -5.83
C THR A 60 -16.69 -9.32 -6.97
N ASP A 61 -17.30 -10.44 -7.40
CA ASP A 61 -18.35 -10.50 -8.44
C ASP A 61 -17.97 -9.77 -9.74
N GLY A 62 -16.72 -9.95 -10.19
CA GLY A 62 -16.21 -9.37 -11.42
C GLY A 62 -15.54 -8.01 -11.25
N LEU A 63 -15.60 -7.37 -10.09
CA LEU A 63 -14.76 -6.23 -9.76
C LEU A 63 -13.34 -6.71 -9.46
N ARG A 64 -12.37 -5.86 -9.79
CA ARG A 64 -10.97 -6.15 -9.48
C ARG A 64 -10.66 -5.71 -8.05
N ALA A 65 -10.36 -6.65 -7.15
CA ALA A 65 -9.84 -6.34 -5.82
C ALA A 65 -8.43 -5.78 -5.93
N ASN A 66 -8.13 -4.70 -5.21
CA ASN A 66 -6.85 -3.99 -5.27
C ASN A 66 -6.14 -3.95 -3.93
N CYS A 67 -6.86 -3.87 -2.83
CA CYS A 67 -6.30 -3.79 -1.48
C CYS A 67 -7.24 -4.40 -0.43
N LEU A 68 -6.67 -4.84 0.69
CA LEU A 68 -7.39 -5.29 1.86
C LEU A 68 -6.64 -4.88 3.13
N LEU A 69 -7.36 -4.79 4.24
CA LEU A 69 -6.80 -4.40 5.53
C LEU A 69 -7.44 -5.20 6.66
N SER A 70 -6.64 -5.83 7.51
CA SER A 70 -7.13 -6.29 8.81
C SER A 70 -7.22 -5.10 9.75
N SER A 71 -8.42 -4.77 10.19
CA SER A 71 -8.71 -3.58 10.98
C SER A 71 -9.69 -3.88 12.12
N ARG A 72 -9.85 -2.96 13.07
CA ARG A 72 -10.91 -3.06 14.09
C ARG A 72 -12.33 -3.04 13.52
N HIS A 73 -12.48 -2.56 12.29
CA HIS A 73 -13.75 -2.54 11.55
C HIS A 73 -13.98 -3.83 10.72
N GLY A 74 -13.21 -4.89 10.99
CA GLY A 74 -13.23 -6.14 10.25
C GLY A 74 -12.19 -6.17 9.13
N LEU A 75 -12.50 -6.83 8.03
CA LEU A 75 -11.63 -6.96 6.85
C LEU A 75 -12.21 -6.18 5.67
N PRO A 76 -11.99 -4.87 5.56
CA PRO A 76 -12.35 -4.11 4.36
C PRO A 76 -11.52 -4.53 3.16
N VAL A 77 -12.16 -4.55 1.99
CA VAL A 77 -11.61 -4.89 0.68
C VAL A 77 -11.95 -3.79 -0.30
N GLY A 78 -10.95 -3.12 -0.85
CA GLY A 78 -11.08 -2.07 -1.85
C GLY A 78 -10.95 -2.62 -3.26
N THR A 79 -11.81 -2.13 -4.17
CA THR A 79 -11.89 -2.67 -5.53
C THR A 79 -11.84 -1.57 -6.60
N SER A 80 -11.81 -2.02 -7.87
CA SER A 80 -12.16 -1.16 -9.00
C SER A 80 -13.54 -0.52 -8.80
N GLU A 81 -13.82 0.52 -9.59
CA GLU A 81 -15.05 1.35 -9.49
C GLU A 81 -15.18 2.07 -8.14
N ALA A 82 -14.03 2.27 -7.45
CA ALA A 82 -13.95 2.87 -6.12
C ALA A 82 -15.02 2.31 -5.17
N ARG A 83 -15.10 0.98 -5.08
CA ARG A 83 -16.01 0.31 -4.14
C ARG A 83 -15.23 -0.18 -2.93
N LEU A 84 -15.95 -0.29 -1.82
CA LEU A 84 -15.43 -0.84 -0.57
C LEU A 84 -16.41 -1.90 -0.06
N PHE A 85 -15.85 -3.06 0.25
CA PHE A 85 -16.61 -4.19 0.81
C PHE A 85 -16.02 -4.57 2.16
N ARG A 86 -16.80 -5.30 2.96
CA ARG A 86 -16.32 -5.98 4.17
C ARG A 86 -16.49 -7.47 3.98
N ALA A 87 -15.44 -8.24 4.27
CA ALA A 87 -15.57 -9.70 4.30
C ALA A 87 -16.34 -10.13 5.55
N ALA A 88 -17.40 -10.91 5.35
CA ALA A 88 -18.27 -11.45 6.38
C ALA A 88 -18.69 -12.88 6.00
N ASP A 89 -18.41 -13.84 6.86
CA ASP A 89 -18.84 -15.26 6.81
C ASP A 89 -18.57 -16.02 5.53
N SER A 90 -18.05 -15.67 4.52
CA SER A 90 -17.80 -16.29 3.20
C SER A 90 -18.34 -15.46 2.04
N ARG A 91 -18.61 -14.20 2.26
CA ARG A 91 -19.04 -13.27 1.22
C ARG A 91 -18.44 -11.88 1.47
N LEU A 92 -18.49 -11.05 0.45
CA LEU A 92 -18.16 -9.63 0.54
C LEU A 92 -19.46 -8.81 0.57
N GLU A 93 -19.64 -8.03 1.63
CA GLU A 93 -20.80 -7.15 1.80
C GLU A 93 -20.40 -5.70 1.48
N PRO A 94 -21.12 -4.97 0.61
CA PRO A 94 -20.81 -3.58 0.31
C PRO A 94 -20.89 -2.70 1.57
N ILE A 95 -19.90 -1.81 1.76
CA ILE A 95 -19.96 -0.74 2.77
C ILE A 95 -20.68 0.44 2.14
N ALA A 96 -22.01 0.46 2.24
CA ALA A 96 -22.87 1.43 1.57
C ALA A 96 -22.60 2.90 1.94
N GLY A 97 -22.01 3.14 3.12
CA GLY A 97 -21.61 4.50 3.52
C GLY A 97 -20.46 5.05 2.70
N PHE A 98 -19.57 4.19 2.24
CA PHE A 98 -18.49 4.59 1.34
C PHE A 98 -19.04 5.08 -0.03
N ASP A 99 -20.07 4.43 -0.53
CA ASP A 99 -20.74 4.85 -1.77
C ASP A 99 -21.47 6.20 -1.64
N ARG A 100 -21.75 6.66 -0.41
CA ARG A 100 -22.39 7.95 -0.10
C ARG A 100 -21.38 9.03 0.33
N THR A 101 -20.09 8.81 0.20
CA THR A 101 -19.05 9.81 0.51
C THR A 101 -19.33 11.11 -0.26
N SER A 102 -19.34 12.23 0.44
CA SER A 102 -19.53 13.54 -0.17
C SER A 102 -18.45 13.81 -1.22
N GLY A 103 -18.87 14.33 -2.39
CA GLY A 103 -17.96 14.63 -3.50
C GLY A 103 -17.57 13.41 -4.35
N ARG A 104 -18.11 12.21 -4.09
CA ARG A 104 -17.83 10.99 -4.86
C ARG A 104 -18.08 11.16 -6.37
N ASP A 105 -19.08 11.92 -6.77
CA ASP A 105 -19.38 12.18 -8.18
C ASP A 105 -18.26 12.93 -8.93
N GLY A 106 -17.35 13.55 -8.19
CA GLY A 106 -16.15 14.19 -8.72
C GLY A 106 -14.94 13.26 -8.86
N TRP A 107 -15.03 12.00 -8.45
CA TRP A 107 -13.94 11.04 -8.59
C TRP A 107 -13.81 10.55 -10.03
N TYR A 108 -12.59 10.47 -10.54
CA TYR A 108 -12.35 10.13 -11.94
C TYR A 108 -10.99 9.43 -12.15
N THR A 109 -10.70 9.02 -13.38
CA THR A 109 -9.34 8.66 -13.81
C THR A 109 -8.96 9.48 -15.04
N PRO A 110 -7.67 9.90 -15.16
CA PRO A 110 -7.23 10.71 -16.29
C PRO A 110 -7.40 10.05 -17.67
N TRP A 111 -7.54 8.74 -17.70
CA TRP A 111 -7.75 7.96 -18.94
C TRP A 111 -9.21 7.55 -19.17
N GLY A 112 -10.13 8.07 -18.36
CA GLY A 112 -11.56 7.74 -18.41
C GLY A 112 -11.92 6.47 -17.62
N GLY A 113 -13.18 6.40 -17.20
CA GLY A 113 -13.71 5.33 -16.36
C GLY A 113 -13.66 5.65 -14.87
N PRO A 114 -14.26 4.78 -14.05
CA PRO A 114 -14.27 4.97 -12.60
C PRO A 114 -12.89 4.75 -12.00
N PRO A 115 -12.58 5.43 -10.89
CA PRO A 115 -11.32 5.24 -10.18
C PRO A 115 -11.28 3.90 -9.42
N ASP A 116 -10.11 3.58 -8.87
CA ASP A 116 -9.88 2.40 -8.03
C ASP A 116 -9.72 2.81 -6.56
N THR A 117 -10.25 2.01 -5.62
CA THR A 117 -9.74 2.00 -4.24
C THR A 117 -8.42 1.25 -4.25
N ARG A 118 -7.31 1.89 -3.84
CA ARG A 118 -5.96 1.34 -4.05
C ARG A 118 -5.20 0.93 -2.80
N SER A 119 -5.45 1.60 -1.69
CA SER A 119 -4.81 1.29 -0.42
C SER A 119 -5.67 1.74 0.75
N MET A 120 -5.41 1.16 1.90
CA MET A 120 -6.08 1.51 3.16
C MET A 120 -5.07 1.40 4.30
N SER A 121 -5.29 2.19 5.34
CA SER A 121 -4.54 2.10 6.58
C SER A 121 -5.39 2.54 7.76
N GLU A 122 -5.18 1.94 8.93
CA GLU A 122 -5.88 2.30 10.15
C GLU A 122 -4.92 2.93 11.15
N GLY A 123 -5.31 4.06 11.73
CA GLY A 123 -4.58 4.69 12.82
C GLY A 123 -4.84 4.03 14.19
N PRO A 124 -4.01 4.32 15.21
CA PRO A 124 -4.17 3.71 16.54
C PRO A 124 -5.46 4.16 17.25
N ASP A 125 -6.08 5.24 16.82
CA ASP A 125 -7.40 5.73 17.25
C ASP A 125 -8.57 5.08 16.50
N GLY A 126 -8.29 4.23 15.49
CA GLY A 126 -9.27 3.56 14.66
C GLY A 126 -9.74 4.33 13.44
N ALA A 127 -9.15 5.46 13.17
CA ALA A 127 -9.41 6.18 11.94
C ALA A 127 -8.98 5.32 10.73
N LEU A 128 -9.94 4.93 9.91
CA LEU A 128 -9.72 4.20 8.66
C LEU A 128 -9.54 5.18 7.50
N TYR A 129 -8.34 5.26 6.98
CA TYR A 129 -7.99 6.04 5.79
C TYR A 129 -8.11 5.15 4.55
N VAL A 130 -8.88 5.60 3.57
CA VAL A 130 -9.09 4.85 2.31
C VAL A 130 -8.61 5.71 1.15
N ASN A 131 -7.62 5.24 0.42
CA ASN A 131 -7.14 5.92 -0.78
C ASN A 131 -7.98 5.52 -2.00
N VAL A 132 -8.54 6.53 -2.67
CA VAL A 132 -9.16 6.43 -3.99
C VAL A 132 -8.28 7.15 -5.01
N HIS A 133 -7.88 6.44 -6.06
CA HIS A 133 -7.07 7.03 -7.13
C HIS A 133 -7.83 8.15 -7.84
N VAL A 134 -7.32 9.38 -7.77
CA VAL A 134 -8.01 10.62 -8.17
C VAL A 134 -9.43 10.73 -7.56
N GLY A 135 -9.50 10.48 -6.26
CA GLY A 135 -10.69 10.58 -5.43
C GLY A 135 -10.34 11.01 -4.00
N GLY A 136 -9.04 11.24 -3.74
CA GLY A 136 -8.53 11.68 -2.45
C GLY A 136 -8.44 10.56 -1.42
N ILE A 137 -8.56 10.94 -0.15
CA ILE A 137 -8.46 10.05 1.02
C ILE A 137 -9.72 10.23 1.88
N PRO A 138 -10.83 9.52 1.59
CA PRO A 138 -11.93 9.40 2.53
C PRO A 138 -11.50 8.79 3.86
N VAL A 139 -11.95 9.35 4.99
CA VAL A 139 -11.65 8.89 6.34
C VAL A 139 -12.92 8.54 7.09
N SER A 140 -12.88 7.45 7.86
CA SER A 140 -13.97 6.96 8.69
C SER A 140 -13.49 6.64 10.11
N GLN A 141 -14.30 6.96 11.12
CA GLN A 141 -14.06 6.57 12.52
C GLN A 141 -14.87 5.31 12.93
N ASP A 142 -15.91 5.00 12.19
CA ASP A 142 -16.86 3.91 12.51
C ASP A 142 -16.81 2.75 11.48
N GLY A 143 -16.02 2.90 10.41
CA GLY A 143 -15.95 1.94 9.31
C GLY A 143 -17.20 1.94 8.41
N GLU A 144 -18.14 2.87 8.61
CA GLU A 144 -19.42 2.94 7.92
C GLU A 144 -19.65 4.30 7.23
N SER A 145 -19.28 5.39 7.88
CA SER A 145 -19.48 6.77 7.39
C SER A 145 -18.14 7.38 7.02
N PHE A 146 -18.04 7.95 5.81
CA PHE A 146 -16.77 8.47 5.28
C PHE A 146 -16.90 9.95 4.95
N ARG A 147 -15.86 10.73 5.32
CA ARG A 147 -15.71 12.11 4.92
C ARG A 147 -14.50 12.31 4.01
N PRO A 148 -14.58 13.15 2.98
CA PRO A 148 -13.40 13.50 2.17
C PRO A 148 -12.43 14.34 3.00
N THR A 149 -11.12 14.26 2.72
CA THR A 149 -10.10 14.97 3.48
C THR A 149 -9.09 15.74 2.63
N ILE A 150 -8.74 15.26 1.47
CA ILE A 150 -7.76 15.89 0.58
C ILE A 150 -8.40 16.13 -0.79
N ASP A 151 -7.87 17.12 -1.52
CA ASP A 151 -8.31 17.41 -2.88
C ASP A 151 -8.16 16.18 -3.79
N VAL A 152 -9.15 15.93 -4.63
CA VAL A 152 -9.16 14.79 -5.57
C VAL A 152 -7.98 14.84 -6.55
N ASP A 153 -7.55 16.03 -6.95
CA ASP A 153 -6.43 16.24 -7.88
C ASP A 153 -5.04 16.00 -7.24
N ALA A 154 -4.98 15.64 -5.97
CA ALA A 154 -3.74 15.18 -5.34
C ALA A 154 -3.18 13.91 -5.99
N ASP A 155 -4.01 13.13 -6.70
CA ASP A 155 -3.65 11.86 -7.36
C ASP A 155 -2.88 10.93 -6.41
N VAL A 156 -3.60 10.45 -5.40
CA VAL A 156 -3.02 9.64 -4.31
C VAL A 156 -2.82 8.21 -4.77
N HIS A 157 -1.64 7.65 -4.52
CA HIS A 157 -1.30 6.28 -4.88
C HIS A 157 -1.31 5.31 -3.69
N GLN A 158 -0.84 5.77 -2.52
CA GLN A 158 -0.87 4.98 -1.28
C GLN A 158 -1.08 5.90 -0.09
N VAL A 159 -1.89 5.47 0.89
CA VAL A 159 -2.03 6.09 2.21
C VAL A 159 -1.50 5.14 3.28
N LEU A 160 -0.87 5.69 4.31
CA LEU A 160 -0.33 4.95 5.46
C LEU A 160 -0.52 5.79 6.73
N ALA A 161 -1.33 5.30 7.66
CA ALA A 161 -1.44 5.89 9.00
C ALA A 161 -0.23 5.53 9.86
N ASP A 162 0.17 6.43 10.72
CA ASP A 162 1.19 6.16 11.73
C ASP A 162 0.61 5.21 12.81
N PRO A 163 1.20 4.06 13.06
CA PRO A 163 0.65 3.08 14.00
C PRO A 163 0.77 3.53 15.47
N SER A 164 1.54 4.58 15.76
CA SER A 164 1.81 5.07 17.12
C SER A 164 1.21 6.45 17.42
N ARG A 165 0.91 7.25 16.40
CA ARG A 165 0.45 8.63 16.55
C ARG A 165 -0.97 8.82 16.00
N PRO A 166 -1.97 8.99 16.89
CA PRO A 166 -3.35 9.27 16.47
C PRO A 166 -3.43 10.50 15.56
N GLY A 167 -4.22 10.39 14.49
CA GLY A 167 -4.42 11.47 13.52
C GLY A 167 -3.27 11.72 12.55
N TRP A 168 -2.14 10.99 12.67
CA TRP A 168 -1.04 11.09 11.73
C TRP A 168 -1.20 10.09 10.59
N ALA A 169 -1.06 10.59 9.36
CA ALA A 169 -1.00 9.76 8.16
C ALA A 169 -0.12 10.40 7.08
N PHE A 170 0.44 9.57 6.25
CA PHE A 170 1.31 9.90 5.12
C PHE A 170 0.71 9.35 3.83
N ALA A 171 0.91 10.03 2.72
CA ALA A 171 0.48 9.49 1.44
C ALA A 171 1.50 9.79 0.33
N ALA A 172 1.74 8.78 -0.50
CA ALA A 172 2.47 8.93 -1.75
C ALA A 172 1.50 9.43 -2.84
N THR A 173 1.86 10.50 -3.53
CA THR A 173 1.03 11.16 -4.56
C THR A 173 1.82 11.44 -5.83
N ALA A 174 1.14 11.88 -6.88
CA ALA A 174 1.82 12.35 -8.10
C ALA A 174 2.56 13.69 -7.90
N GLN A 175 2.38 14.36 -6.76
CA GLN A 175 2.95 15.68 -6.45
C GLN A 175 4.00 15.64 -5.33
N GLY A 176 4.43 14.47 -4.91
CA GLY A 176 5.33 14.24 -3.77
C GLY A 176 4.70 13.38 -2.69
N MET A 177 5.23 13.45 -1.48
CA MET A 177 4.57 12.95 -0.29
C MET A 177 3.63 14.02 0.26
N THR A 178 2.53 13.61 0.86
CA THR A 178 1.73 14.49 1.71
C THR A 178 1.51 13.87 3.07
N ARG A 179 1.35 14.68 4.11
CA ARG A 179 1.07 14.22 5.46
C ARG A 179 0.01 15.05 6.15
N THR A 180 -0.66 14.44 7.10
CA THR A 180 -1.56 15.06 8.07
C THR A 180 -1.12 14.71 9.48
N ALA A 181 -1.44 15.56 10.45
CA ALA A 181 -1.25 15.34 11.88
C ALA A 181 -2.57 15.56 12.68
N ASP A 182 -3.68 15.80 11.98
CA ASP A 182 -4.97 16.20 12.54
C ASP A 182 -6.14 15.34 11.99
N GLY A 183 -5.84 14.12 11.58
CA GLY A 183 -6.84 13.18 11.07
C GLY A 183 -7.35 13.52 9.66
N GLY A 184 -6.58 14.29 8.90
CA GLY A 184 -6.92 14.68 7.54
C GLY A 184 -7.72 15.98 7.43
N GLU A 185 -7.76 16.82 8.48
CA GLU A 185 -8.32 18.18 8.37
C GLU A 185 -7.42 19.06 7.50
N THR A 186 -6.09 18.91 7.65
CA THR A 186 -5.10 19.57 6.81
C THR A 186 -4.06 18.58 6.27
N TRP A 187 -3.56 18.85 5.05
CA TRP A 187 -2.51 18.08 4.42
C TRP A 187 -1.39 18.99 3.94
N THR A 188 -0.14 18.61 4.23
CA THR A 188 1.07 19.34 3.82
C THR A 188 1.83 18.52 2.80
N PHE A 189 2.11 19.09 1.62
CA PHE A 189 2.88 18.45 0.56
C PHE A 189 4.38 18.72 0.73
N GLU A 190 5.18 17.69 0.51
CA GLU A 190 6.63 17.70 0.65
C GLU A 190 7.26 16.99 -0.56
N SER A 191 8.19 17.67 -1.24
CA SER A 191 8.91 17.11 -2.38
C SER A 191 10.37 17.57 -2.45
N GLU A 192 10.83 18.37 -1.48
CA GLU A 192 12.22 18.82 -1.43
C GLU A 192 13.19 17.63 -1.36
N GLY A 193 14.22 17.63 -2.17
CA GLY A 193 15.21 16.54 -2.27
C GLY A 193 14.81 15.40 -3.21
N LEU A 194 13.56 15.29 -3.65
CA LEU A 194 13.16 14.35 -4.69
C LEU A 194 13.64 14.81 -6.07
N HIS A 195 14.14 13.88 -6.89
CA HIS A 195 14.50 14.20 -8.28
C HIS A 195 13.28 14.43 -9.18
N ALA A 196 12.13 13.87 -8.79
CA ALA A 196 10.84 14.02 -9.46
C ALA A 196 9.72 13.71 -8.47
N PRO A 197 8.52 14.33 -8.59
CA PRO A 197 7.50 14.26 -7.55
C PRO A 197 6.55 13.06 -7.64
N TYR A 198 6.67 12.18 -8.63
CA TYR A 198 5.73 11.09 -8.83
C TYR A 198 6.04 9.93 -7.87
N CYS A 199 5.36 9.90 -6.72
CA CYS A 199 5.57 8.93 -5.65
C CYS A 199 4.52 7.81 -5.69
N ARG A 200 4.91 6.56 -5.40
CA ARG A 200 4.02 5.39 -5.51
C ARG A 200 3.85 4.61 -4.22
N ALA A 201 4.89 4.48 -3.42
CA ALA A 201 4.85 3.71 -2.18
C ALA A 201 5.47 4.49 -1.04
N VAL A 202 4.91 4.34 0.17
CA VAL A 202 5.39 4.93 1.41
C VAL A 202 5.37 3.89 2.52
N ALA A 203 6.40 3.88 3.37
CA ALA A 203 6.48 3.03 4.56
C ALA A 203 7.15 3.79 5.70
N LEU A 204 6.91 3.35 6.95
CA LEU A 204 7.51 3.93 8.15
C LEU A 204 8.50 2.93 8.76
N ALA A 205 9.77 3.32 8.80
CA ALA A 205 10.87 2.56 9.40
C ALA A 205 11.35 3.25 10.68
N GLY A 206 10.73 2.95 11.83
CA GLY A 206 10.93 3.71 13.06
C GLY A 206 10.59 5.18 12.88
N ASP A 207 11.55 6.07 13.12
CA ASP A 207 11.40 7.52 12.96
C ASP A 207 11.71 8.02 11.54
N VAL A 208 11.70 7.14 10.55
CA VAL A 208 12.02 7.43 9.16
C VAL A 208 10.85 7.13 8.24
N VAL A 209 10.54 8.05 7.34
CA VAL A 209 9.66 7.80 6.18
C VAL A 209 10.53 7.28 5.03
N LEU A 210 10.17 6.13 4.48
CA LEU A 210 10.68 5.61 3.22
C LEU A 210 9.66 5.90 2.12
N LEU A 211 10.13 6.40 0.98
CA LEU A 211 9.29 6.84 -0.12
C LEU A 211 9.90 6.42 -1.46
N THR A 212 9.07 6.00 -2.39
CA THR A 212 9.51 5.73 -3.76
C THR A 212 9.09 6.86 -4.68
N ALA A 213 10.00 7.34 -5.53
CA ALA A 213 9.72 8.41 -6.48
C ALA A 213 10.28 8.08 -7.88
N SER A 214 9.61 8.55 -8.92
CA SER A 214 9.98 8.33 -10.32
C SER A 214 9.58 9.52 -11.21
N THR A 215 9.91 9.45 -12.50
CA THR A 215 9.59 10.52 -13.44
C THR A 215 8.13 10.49 -13.94
N GLY A 216 7.32 9.52 -13.55
CA GLY A 216 5.90 9.50 -13.90
C GLY A 216 5.23 8.12 -13.89
N PRO A 217 3.99 8.04 -14.38
CA PRO A 217 3.14 6.84 -14.24
C PRO A 217 3.68 5.59 -14.94
N ARG A 218 4.52 5.76 -15.95
CA ARG A 218 5.15 4.63 -16.68
C ARG A 218 6.48 4.18 -16.06
N GLY A 219 6.88 4.78 -14.94
CA GLY A 219 8.19 4.59 -14.33
C GLY A 219 9.27 5.46 -14.98
N GLY A 220 10.47 4.94 -14.97
CA GLY A 220 11.69 5.65 -15.41
C GLY A 220 12.35 6.39 -14.25
N LYS A 221 13.63 6.10 -14.06
CA LYS A 221 14.44 6.63 -12.96
C LYS A 221 13.73 6.51 -11.61
N ALA A 222 13.11 5.35 -11.32
CA ALA A 222 12.55 5.15 -10.01
C ALA A 222 13.66 4.98 -8.97
N GLY A 223 13.49 5.60 -7.80
CA GLY A 223 14.45 5.55 -6.71
C GLY A 223 13.76 5.46 -5.35
N MET A 224 14.52 4.99 -4.36
CA MET A 224 14.14 4.96 -2.96
C MET A 224 14.68 6.20 -2.26
N TYR A 225 13.86 6.81 -1.42
CA TYR A 225 14.17 8.01 -0.64
C TYR A 225 13.82 7.79 0.83
N ARG A 226 14.46 8.57 1.68
CA ARG A 226 14.21 8.60 3.12
C ARG A 226 14.17 10.03 3.64
N ALA A 227 13.34 10.28 4.63
CA ALA A 227 13.29 11.52 5.39
C ALA A 227 12.92 11.22 6.84
N THR A 228 13.06 12.20 7.74
CA THR A 228 12.55 12.05 9.11
C THR A 228 11.03 12.17 9.14
N LEU A 229 10.36 11.53 10.11
CA LEU A 229 8.91 11.67 10.31
C LEU A 229 8.47 13.12 10.54
N GLU A 230 9.33 13.93 11.10
CA GLU A 230 9.04 15.35 11.41
C GLU A 230 9.11 16.24 10.14
N GLY A 231 9.55 15.69 9.01
CA GLY A 231 9.72 16.39 7.74
C GLY A 231 11.18 16.79 7.49
N GLY A 232 11.39 17.46 6.36
CA GLY A 232 12.70 17.86 5.87
C GLY A 232 12.97 17.28 4.47
N PRO A 233 14.12 17.62 3.87
CA PRO A 233 14.44 17.17 2.54
C PRO A 233 14.59 15.65 2.48
N PHE A 234 14.09 15.07 1.40
CA PHE A 234 14.31 13.66 1.11
C PHE A 234 15.75 13.42 0.66
N GLU A 235 16.38 12.40 1.22
CA GLU A 235 17.67 11.91 0.79
C GLU A 235 17.49 10.62 -0.01
N ARG A 236 18.17 10.53 -1.17
CA ARG A 236 18.11 9.29 -1.95
C ARG A 236 18.92 8.18 -1.28
N CYS A 237 18.33 7.00 -1.18
CA CYS A 237 19.01 5.79 -0.73
C CYS A 237 19.87 5.25 -1.88
N GLU A 238 21.20 5.31 -1.74
CA GLU A 238 22.14 4.91 -2.79
C GLU A 238 22.92 3.65 -2.45
N LYS A 239 23.19 3.43 -1.16
CA LYS A 239 24.08 2.36 -0.73
C LYS A 239 23.42 1.00 -0.89
N GLY A 240 23.96 0.19 -1.82
CA GLY A 240 23.48 -1.16 -2.10
C GLY A 240 22.30 -1.21 -3.07
N LEU A 241 21.88 -0.08 -3.63
CA LEU A 241 20.86 0.02 -4.68
C LEU A 241 21.50 0.42 -6.03
N PRO A 242 20.88 0.07 -7.16
CA PRO A 242 21.25 0.64 -8.46
C PRO A 242 20.98 2.15 -8.48
N GLU A 243 21.59 2.87 -9.40
CA GLU A 243 21.35 4.30 -9.56
C GLU A 243 19.86 4.60 -9.78
N TRP A 244 19.19 3.81 -10.63
CA TRP A 244 17.77 3.90 -10.92
C TRP A 244 17.17 2.52 -11.19
N PHE A 245 15.88 2.40 -10.91
CA PHE A 245 15.05 1.30 -11.38
C PHE A 245 14.27 1.74 -12.63
N ASP A 246 14.09 0.83 -13.58
CA ASP A 246 13.41 1.12 -14.85
C ASP A 246 11.91 1.37 -14.68
N ARG A 247 11.29 0.68 -13.72
CA ARG A 247 9.86 0.77 -13.44
C ARG A 247 9.61 1.29 -12.03
N ASN A 248 8.40 1.78 -11.79
CA ASN A 248 7.96 2.16 -10.46
C ASN A 248 8.14 0.99 -9.47
N ILE A 249 8.54 1.33 -8.24
CA ILE A 249 8.33 0.49 -7.07
C ILE A 249 6.93 0.87 -6.59
N ASP A 250 5.97 0.00 -6.86
CA ASP A 250 4.54 0.32 -6.78
C ASP A 250 3.97 0.25 -5.35
N THR A 251 2.75 0.75 -5.20
CA THR A 251 1.89 0.56 -4.03
C THR A 251 1.92 -0.91 -3.59
N HIS A 252 2.01 -1.16 -2.29
CA HIS A 252 2.17 -2.47 -1.65
C HIS A 252 3.52 -3.17 -1.86
N CYS A 253 4.40 -2.67 -2.74
CA CYS A 253 5.72 -3.27 -2.96
C CYS A 253 6.81 -2.80 -1.98
N LEU A 254 6.49 -1.95 -1.02
CA LEU A 254 7.36 -1.46 0.04
C LEU A 254 6.71 -1.71 1.41
N ALA A 255 7.44 -2.32 2.33
CA ALA A 255 7.04 -2.52 3.71
C ALA A 255 8.18 -2.19 4.66
N ALA A 256 7.86 -1.74 5.87
CA ALA A 256 8.83 -1.56 6.95
C ALA A 256 8.21 -1.85 8.31
N ASP A 257 9.06 -2.27 9.26
CA ASP A 257 8.75 -2.45 10.67
C ASP A 257 10.02 -2.17 11.47
N GLN A 258 9.96 -1.19 12.37
CA GLN A 258 11.13 -0.68 13.09
C GLN A 258 12.27 -0.31 12.09
N GLU A 259 13.46 -0.84 12.25
CA GLU A 259 14.60 -0.60 11.36
C GLU A 259 14.62 -1.49 10.11
N LEU A 260 13.81 -2.58 10.12
CA LEU A 260 13.71 -3.50 8.99
C LEU A 260 12.82 -2.89 7.90
N ALA A 261 13.31 -2.88 6.67
CA ALA A 261 12.51 -2.52 5.51
C ALA A 261 12.78 -3.47 4.35
N ALA A 262 11.78 -3.69 3.52
CA ALA A 262 11.90 -4.52 2.33
C ALA A 262 11.07 -3.95 1.19
N PHE A 263 11.56 -4.07 -0.03
CA PHE A 263 10.76 -3.77 -1.21
C PHE A 263 11.04 -4.75 -2.34
N GLY A 264 10.04 -4.90 -3.20
CA GLY A 264 10.11 -5.73 -4.38
C GLY A 264 9.96 -4.93 -5.68
N THR A 265 10.51 -5.47 -6.75
CA THR A 265 10.51 -4.86 -8.07
C THR A 265 9.75 -5.68 -9.09
N HIS A 266 9.30 -5.05 -10.17
CA HIS A 266 8.57 -5.73 -11.24
C HIS A 266 9.43 -6.78 -11.99
N ASP A 267 10.76 -6.66 -11.96
CA ASP A 267 11.68 -7.63 -12.54
C ASP A 267 12.07 -8.77 -11.57
N GLY A 268 11.34 -8.91 -10.45
CA GLY A 268 11.44 -10.05 -9.55
C GLY A 268 12.63 -10.01 -8.61
N ARG A 269 13.11 -8.82 -8.24
CA ARG A 269 14.14 -8.64 -7.21
C ARG A 269 13.51 -8.18 -5.91
N VAL A 270 14.14 -8.54 -4.81
CA VAL A 270 13.77 -8.08 -3.46
C VAL A 270 14.98 -7.50 -2.78
N TYR A 271 14.83 -6.31 -2.24
CA TYR A 271 15.85 -5.60 -1.48
C TYR A 271 15.43 -5.49 -0.02
N VAL A 272 16.40 -5.61 0.88
CA VAL A 272 16.20 -5.53 2.34
C VAL A 272 17.20 -4.55 2.94
N SER A 273 16.71 -3.73 3.85
CA SER A 273 17.48 -2.86 4.74
C SER A 273 17.22 -3.27 6.20
N GLU A 274 18.25 -3.25 7.04
CA GLU A 274 18.17 -3.52 8.48
C GLU A 274 18.57 -2.27 9.30
N ASP A 275 18.62 -1.10 8.65
CA ASP A 275 19.09 0.18 9.20
C ASP A 275 18.21 1.37 8.74
N ALA A 276 16.89 1.15 8.66
CA ALA A 276 15.89 2.16 8.27
C ALA A 276 16.23 2.84 6.93
N GLY A 277 16.69 2.07 5.94
CA GLY A 277 16.96 2.54 4.59
C GLY A 277 18.30 3.22 4.37
N VAL A 278 19.22 3.22 5.35
CA VAL A 278 20.58 3.77 5.16
C VAL A 278 21.38 2.93 4.18
N SER A 279 21.23 1.60 4.26
CA SER A 279 21.86 0.67 3.33
C SER A 279 20.92 -0.48 2.98
N TRP A 280 21.10 -1.01 1.77
CA TRP A 280 20.27 -2.05 1.20
C TRP A 280 21.12 -3.20 0.67
N ARG A 281 20.55 -4.38 0.63
CA ARG A 281 21.13 -5.53 -0.07
C ARG A 281 20.07 -6.21 -0.93
N GLU A 282 20.43 -6.70 -2.10
CA GLU A 282 19.60 -7.61 -2.85
C GLU A 282 19.51 -8.94 -2.08
N ALA A 283 18.30 -9.31 -1.66
CA ALA A 283 18.06 -10.48 -0.83
C ALA A 283 17.48 -11.65 -1.63
N ALA A 284 16.83 -11.37 -2.76
CA ALA A 284 16.36 -12.36 -3.72
C ALA A 284 16.29 -11.77 -5.12
N SER A 285 16.41 -12.63 -6.15
CA SER A 285 16.23 -12.29 -7.55
C SER A 285 15.69 -13.49 -8.34
N GLY A 286 15.17 -13.20 -9.54
CA GLY A 286 14.61 -14.24 -10.43
C GLY A 286 13.22 -14.69 -10.02
N LEU A 287 12.55 -14.01 -9.11
CA LEU A 287 11.14 -14.23 -8.83
C LEU A 287 10.27 -13.73 -10.01
N PRO A 288 9.02 -14.20 -10.14
CA PRO A 288 8.03 -13.50 -10.95
C PRO A 288 7.87 -12.05 -10.48
N ALA A 289 7.22 -11.19 -11.27
CA ALA A 289 7.02 -9.79 -10.91
C ALA A 289 6.43 -9.66 -9.51
N VAL A 290 7.10 -8.90 -8.64
CA VAL A 290 6.63 -8.66 -7.27
C VAL A 290 5.44 -7.71 -7.30
N ARG A 291 4.38 -8.06 -6.57
CA ARG A 291 3.12 -7.33 -6.47
C ARG A 291 2.87 -6.75 -5.10
N CYS A 292 3.32 -7.44 -4.06
CA CYS A 292 3.29 -6.91 -2.70
C CYS A 292 4.43 -7.48 -1.85
N VAL A 293 4.81 -6.71 -0.83
CA VAL A 293 5.76 -7.12 0.21
C VAL A 293 5.13 -6.81 1.57
N THR A 294 5.27 -7.74 2.52
CA THR A 294 4.76 -7.58 3.88
C THR A 294 5.78 -8.13 4.87
N ILE A 295 5.96 -7.44 5.98
CA ILE A 295 6.78 -7.88 7.12
C ILE A 295 5.83 -8.45 8.19
N ALA A 296 6.13 -9.67 8.69
CA ALA A 296 5.29 -10.47 9.58
C ALA A 296 6.00 -10.82 10.89
#